data_d9611ae04e080f8dc184735b93024941
#
_entry.id   d9611ae04e080f8dc184735b93024941
#
_cell.length_a   1.000
_cell.length_b   1.000
_cell.length_c   1.000
_cell.angle_alpha   90.00
_cell.angle_beta   90.00
_cell.angle_gamma   90.00
#
_symmetry.space_group_name_H-M   'P 1'
#
loop_
_entity.id
_entity.type
_entity.pdbx_description
1 polymer ?
#
loop_
_entity_poly.entity_id
_entity_poly.type
_entity_poly.pdbx_seq_one_letter_code
_entity_poly.pdbx_strand_id
1 'polypeptide(L)'
;MKEQLLQLVTLIIAGISVMILHELPKSILYHLKNGNPTGKKRNIYKLIHYIDPVGLILCITTLTGFSKPYMYRIKERKTNLILGITGLISLVLTFAVSITIWKNNYPPGGTFTYSTTIEWILKNFPNYLLQFMAAISINMLFVNLIPISTFDIGLIIAGKSPGKYFSIIRNDYFIKMILMLTIVFRIISGISSLMIRFFITF
;
A
#
# COMPACT_ATOMS: atom_id res chain seq x y z
N MET A 1 -15.24 -0.21 23.74
CA MET A 1 -13.99 0.55 23.96
C MET A 1 -12.73 -0.30 23.71
N LYS A 2 -12.53 -1.49 24.35
CA LYS A 2 -11.35 -2.37 24.14
C LYS A 2 -11.20 -2.82 22.68
N GLU A 3 -12.29 -3.20 22.03
CA GLU A 3 -12.29 -3.63 20.62
C GLU A 3 -11.91 -2.50 19.66
N GLN A 4 -12.47 -1.31 19.83
CA GLN A 4 -12.16 -0.14 19.01
C GLN A 4 -10.68 0.25 19.12
N LEU A 5 -10.12 0.17 20.34
CA LEU A 5 -8.71 0.43 20.56
C LEU A 5 -7.84 -0.61 19.85
N LEU A 6 -8.18 -1.90 19.94
CA LEU A 6 -7.47 -2.97 19.26
C LEU A 6 -7.52 -2.78 17.73
N GLN A 7 -8.70 -2.48 17.19
CA GLN A 7 -8.87 -2.21 15.76
C GLN A 7 -8.01 -1.01 15.30
N LEU A 8 -8.01 0.08 16.08
CA LEU A 8 -7.21 1.27 15.73
C LEU A 8 -5.70 0.96 15.73
N VAL A 9 -5.20 0.31 16.77
CA VAL A 9 -3.79 -0.08 16.85
C VAL A 9 -3.42 -1.02 15.71
N THR A 10 -4.26 -2.00 15.43
CA THR A 10 -4.05 -2.97 14.35
C THR A 10 -4.08 -2.29 12.98
N LEU A 11 -4.97 -1.32 12.78
CA LEU A 11 -5.06 -0.54 11.55
C LEU A 11 -3.79 0.28 11.28
N ILE A 12 -3.24 0.91 12.32
CA ILE A 12 -1.96 1.66 12.21
C ILE A 12 -0.83 0.70 11.82
N ILE A 13 -0.73 -0.45 12.50
CA ILE A 13 0.30 -1.45 12.20
C ILE A 13 0.14 -2.01 10.77
N ALA A 14 -1.09 -2.30 10.36
CA ALA A 14 -1.38 -2.76 9.00
C ALA A 14 -0.96 -1.72 7.95
N GLY A 15 -1.31 -0.44 8.14
CA GLY A 15 -0.95 0.64 7.25
C GLY A 15 0.57 0.80 7.10
N ILE A 16 1.29 0.81 8.22
CA ILE A 16 2.76 0.84 8.23
C ILE A 16 3.34 -0.37 7.49
N SER A 17 2.84 -1.57 7.77
CA SER A 17 3.31 -2.80 7.16
C SER A 17 3.12 -2.82 5.64
N VAL A 18 1.95 -2.41 5.16
CA VAL A 18 1.68 -2.35 3.71
C VAL A 18 2.56 -1.31 3.02
N MET A 19 2.77 -0.13 3.61
CA MET A 19 3.66 0.90 3.05
C MET A 19 5.10 0.39 2.93
N ILE A 20 5.59 -0.32 3.95
CA ILE A 20 6.92 -0.92 3.93
C ILE A 20 7.00 -2.02 2.87
N LEU A 21 6.04 -2.96 2.84
CA LEU A 21 6.00 -4.06 1.89
C LEU A 21 5.87 -3.58 0.44
N HIS A 22 5.28 -2.41 0.22
CA HIS A 22 5.19 -1.78 -1.09
C HIS A 22 6.53 -1.19 -1.56
N GLU A 23 7.24 -0.45 -0.71
CA GLU A 23 8.44 0.29 -1.10
C GLU A 23 9.74 -0.53 -0.94
N LEU A 24 9.81 -1.44 0.01
CA LEU A 24 11.01 -2.22 0.29
C LEU A 24 11.48 -3.05 -0.91
N PRO A 25 10.63 -3.80 -1.64
CA PRO A 25 11.04 -4.55 -2.83
C PRO A 25 11.61 -3.64 -3.93
N LYS A 26 11.02 -2.45 -4.13
CA LYS A 26 11.54 -1.45 -5.09
C LYS A 26 12.93 -0.97 -4.70
N SER A 27 13.14 -0.68 -3.41
CA SER A 27 14.43 -0.20 -2.91
C SER A 27 15.53 -1.26 -3.01
N ILE A 28 15.20 -2.53 -2.72
CA ILE A 28 16.12 -3.67 -2.87
C ILE A 28 16.50 -3.84 -4.35
N LEU A 29 15.52 -3.89 -5.25
CA LEU A 29 15.76 -4.02 -6.69
C LEU A 29 16.59 -2.88 -7.26
N TYR A 30 16.31 -1.66 -6.83
CA TYR A 30 17.10 -0.50 -7.23
C TYR A 30 18.56 -0.64 -6.80
N HIS A 31 18.79 -1.06 -5.56
CA HIS A 31 20.13 -1.23 -5.01
C HIS A 31 20.91 -2.35 -5.72
N LEU A 32 20.26 -3.48 -5.98
CA LEU A 32 20.87 -4.61 -6.69
C LEU A 32 21.26 -4.24 -8.13
N LYS A 33 20.46 -3.39 -8.80
CA LYS A 33 20.71 -3.04 -10.20
C LYS A 33 21.72 -1.91 -10.38
N ASN A 34 21.71 -0.91 -9.52
CA ASN A 34 22.47 0.32 -9.71
C ASN A 34 23.66 0.48 -8.73
N GLY A 35 23.88 -0.49 -7.83
CA GLY A 35 24.89 -0.37 -6.77
C GLY A 35 24.63 0.81 -5.83
N ASN A 36 25.67 1.45 -5.35
CA ASN A 36 25.59 2.69 -4.54
C ASN A 36 25.92 3.91 -5.42
N PRO A 37 24.98 4.47 -6.20
CA PRO A 37 25.31 5.44 -7.25
C PRO A 37 25.67 6.84 -6.75
N THR A 38 25.53 7.15 -5.48
CA THR A 38 25.84 8.48 -4.98
C THR A 38 26.29 8.38 -3.53
N GLY A 39 27.49 8.80 -3.22
CA GLY A 39 28.20 8.76 -1.92
C GLY A 39 27.45 9.05 -0.61
N LYS A 40 26.15 9.26 -0.64
CA LYS A 40 25.24 9.20 0.50
C LYS A 40 24.51 7.86 0.48
N LYS A 41 25.00 6.89 1.24
CA LYS A 41 24.33 5.62 1.51
C LYS A 41 22.96 5.88 2.13
N ARG A 42 21.90 5.92 1.31
CA ARG A 42 20.54 5.91 1.83
C ARG A 42 20.28 4.50 2.34
N ASN A 43 20.24 4.35 3.66
CA ASN A 43 20.08 3.03 4.27
C ASN A 43 18.66 2.51 3.94
N ILE A 44 18.59 1.49 3.08
CA ILE A 44 17.34 0.83 2.68
C ILE A 44 16.64 0.15 3.86
N TYR A 45 17.36 -0.18 4.92
CA TYR A 45 16.81 -0.81 6.13
C TYR A 45 16.18 0.18 7.11
N LYS A 46 16.26 1.49 6.87
CA LYS A 46 15.51 2.48 7.65
C LYS A 46 14.04 2.50 7.20
N LEU A 47 13.26 1.55 7.70
CA LEU A 47 11.86 1.30 7.31
C LEU A 47 10.96 2.53 7.47
N ILE A 48 11.25 3.41 8.42
CA ILE A 48 10.52 4.66 8.65
C ILE A 48 10.53 5.60 7.44
N HIS A 49 11.52 5.47 6.54
CA HIS A 49 11.59 6.28 5.33
C HIS A 49 10.54 5.95 4.28
N TYR A 50 9.89 4.79 4.39
CA TYR A 50 8.84 4.35 3.47
C TYR A 50 7.45 4.82 3.91
N ILE A 51 7.33 5.27 5.16
CA ILE A 51 6.07 5.72 5.73
C ILE A 51 5.85 7.18 5.35
N ASP A 52 4.72 7.45 4.68
CA ASP A 52 4.23 8.80 4.45
C ASP A 52 3.25 9.18 5.57
N PRO A 53 3.52 10.26 6.35
CA PRO A 53 2.64 10.63 7.45
C PRO A 53 1.23 10.99 6.98
N VAL A 54 1.09 11.69 5.85
CA VAL A 54 -0.21 12.06 5.29
C VAL A 54 -0.93 10.82 4.78
N GLY A 55 -0.21 9.96 4.05
CA GLY A 55 -0.72 8.68 3.58
C GLY A 55 -1.18 7.79 4.73
N LEU A 56 -0.48 7.79 5.87
CA LEU A 56 -0.86 7.02 7.06
C LEU A 56 -2.13 7.57 7.73
N ILE A 57 -2.26 8.90 7.86
CA ILE A 57 -3.48 9.53 8.40
C ILE A 57 -4.69 9.19 7.53
N LEU A 58 -4.55 9.28 6.20
CA LEU A 58 -5.59 8.89 5.27
C LEU A 58 -5.93 7.40 5.37
N CYS A 59 -4.91 6.55 5.55
CA CYS A 59 -5.09 5.12 5.75
C CYS A 59 -5.93 4.82 7.00
N ILE A 60 -5.68 5.53 8.11
CA ILE A 60 -6.43 5.37 9.37
C ILE A 60 -7.88 5.84 9.20
N THR A 61 -8.12 6.91 8.46
CA THR A 61 -9.46 7.51 8.34
C THR A 61 -10.32 6.90 7.25
N THR A 62 -9.71 6.46 6.14
CA THR A 62 -10.44 6.01 4.94
C THR A 62 -10.03 4.62 4.43
N LEU A 63 -9.12 3.92 5.10
CA LEU A 63 -8.47 2.68 4.65
C LEU A 63 -7.70 2.85 3.32
N THR A 64 -7.51 4.08 2.87
CA THR A 64 -6.85 4.40 1.60
C THR A 64 -5.67 5.32 1.88
N GLY A 65 -4.47 4.90 1.52
CA GLY A 65 -3.26 5.67 1.75
C GLY A 65 -2.28 5.54 0.59
N PHE A 66 -1.10 6.10 0.78
CA PHE A 66 0.04 5.96 -0.12
C PHE A 66 1.34 5.97 0.68
N SER A 67 2.34 5.30 0.15
CA SER A 67 3.68 5.23 0.75
C SER A 67 4.57 6.38 0.25
N LYS A 68 5.61 6.66 1.00
CA LYS A 68 6.65 7.59 0.57
C LYS A 68 7.60 6.87 -0.38
N PRO A 69 7.71 7.29 -1.65
CA PRO A 69 8.56 6.62 -2.62
C PRO A 69 10.03 6.68 -2.16
N TYR A 70 10.70 5.53 -2.18
CA TYR A 70 12.12 5.44 -1.87
C TYR A 70 12.96 6.25 -2.85
N MET A 71 12.63 6.15 -4.13
CA MET A 71 13.25 6.90 -5.21
C MET A 71 12.18 7.51 -6.12
N TYR A 72 12.43 8.76 -6.50
CA TYR A 72 11.70 9.39 -7.58
C TYR A 72 12.27 8.90 -8.93
N ARG A 73 11.69 9.40 -10.03
CA ARG A 73 12.13 9.08 -11.38
C ARG A 73 13.66 9.12 -11.52
N ILE A 74 14.20 8.06 -12.14
CA ILE A 74 15.62 7.91 -12.48
C ILE A 74 15.83 8.21 -13.97
N LYS A 75 17.05 8.54 -14.37
CA LYS A 75 17.40 8.78 -15.79
C LYS A 75 17.20 7.52 -16.65
N GLU A 76 17.47 6.35 -16.08
CA GLU A 76 17.38 5.07 -16.78
C GLU A 76 15.92 4.59 -16.93
N ARG A 77 15.47 4.48 -18.19
CA ARG A 77 14.09 4.10 -18.54
C ARG A 77 13.71 2.71 -18.06
N LYS A 78 14.58 1.72 -18.29
CA LYS A 78 14.33 0.31 -17.93
C LYS A 78 14.15 0.15 -16.41
N THR A 79 14.95 0.86 -15.62
CA THR A 79 14.84 0.84 -14.16
C THR A 79 13.54 1.44 -13.68
N ASN A 80 13.10 2.59 -14.24
CA ASN A 80 11.78 3.14 -13.89
C ASN A 80 10.64 2.16 -14.15
N LEU A 81 10.65 1.50 -15.32
CA LEU A 81 9.65 0.51 -15.69
C LEU A 81 9.60 -0.64 -14.67
N ILE A 82 10.77 -1.22 -14.35
CA ILE A 82 10.88 -2.34 -13.42
C ILE A 82 10.40 -1.93 -12.02
N LEU A 83 10.79 -0.76 -11.52
CA LEU A 83 10.38 -0.28 -10.20
C LEU A 83 8.87 -0.09 -10.11
N GLY A 84 8.26 0.51 -11.12
CA GLY A 84 6.80 0.69 -11.14
C GLY A 84 6.04 -0.64 -11.19
N ILE A 85 6.48 -1.59 -12.01
CA ILE A 85 5.88 -2.94 -12.07
C ILE A 85 6.06 -3.66 -10.73
N THR A 86 7.24 -3.58 -10.12
CA THR A 86 7.51 -4.21 -8.81
C THR A 86 6.60 -3.66 -7.73
N GLY A 87 6.35 -2.34 -7.72
CA GLY A 87 5.42 -1.72 -6.76
C GLY A 87 4.02 -2.29 -6.90
N LEU A 88 3.47 -2.35 -8.11
CA LEU A 88 2.13 -2.93 -8.35
C LEU A 88 2.08 -4.41 -7.96
N ILE A 89 3.09 -5.20 -8.34
CA ILE A 89 3.16 -6.62 -7.99
C ILE A 89 3.21 -6.81 -6.48
N SER A 90 3.99 -6.01 -5.75
CA SER A 90 4.08 -6.12 -4.29
C SER A 90 2.73 -5.89 -3.60
N LEU A 91 1.92 -4.93 -4.07
CA LEU A 91 0.57 -4.67 -3.54
C LEU A 91 -0.39 -5.82 -3.85
N VAL A 92 -0.36 -6.35 -5.09
CA VAL A 92 -1.17 -7.52 -5.46
C VAL A 92 -0.82 -8.74 -4.62
N LEU A 93 0.48 -9.01 -4.43
CA LEU A 93 0.94 -10.13 -3.59
C LEU A 93 0.54 -9.94 -2.12
N THR A 94 0.70 -8.73 -1.58
CA THR A 94 0.30 -8.44 -0.19
C THR A 94 -1.20 -8.65 -0.01
N PHE A 95 -2.03 -8.19 -0.96
CA PHE A 95 -3.47 -8.43 -0.96
C PHE A 95 -3.78 -9.94 -1.02
N ALA A 96 -3.24 -10.65 -2.01
CA ALA A 96 -3.53 -12.07 -2.22
C ALA A 96 -3.13 -12.93 -1.01
N VAL A 97 -1.94 -12.71 -0.45
CA VAL A 97 -1.46 -13.42 0.74
C VAL A 97 -2.35 -13.12 1.96
N SER A 98 -2.65 -11.84 2.21
CA SER A 98 -3.44 -11.45 3.37
C SER A 98 -4.86 -12.00 3.31
N ILE A 99 -5.54 -11.91 2.16
CA ILE A 99 -6.92 -12.38 1.99
C ILE A 99 -7.00 -13.91 2.07
N THR A 100 -6.03 -14.62 1.49
CA THR A 100 -5.99 -16.09 1.51
C THR A 100 -5.74 -16.62 2.92
N ILE A 101 -4.78 -16.06 3.65
CA ILE A 101 -4.52 -16.46 5.03
C ILE A 101 -5.72 -16.13 5.92
N TRP A 102 -6.33 -14.95 5.71
CA TRP A 102 -7.51 -14.56 6.45
C TRP A 102 -8.69 -15.52 6.21
N LYS A 103 -9.02 -15.81 4.95
CA LYS A 103 -10.11 -16.71 4.58
C LYS A 103 -9.94 -18.12 5.17
N ASN A 104 -8.72 -18.64 5.18
CA ASN A 104 -8.43 -19.99 5.66
C ASN A 104 -8.48 -20.11 7.20
N ASN A 105 -8.04 -19.08 7.92
CA ASN A 105 -7.92 -19.14 9.39
C ASN A 105 -9.12 -18.52 10.12
N TYR A 106 -9.88 -17.64 9.45
CA TYR A 106 -11.00 -16.90 10.05
C TYR A 106 -12.25 -16.98 9.17
N PRO A 107 -12.86 -18.19 9.02
CA PRO A 107 -14.02 -18.34 8.16
C PRO A 107 -15.20 -17.49 8.66
N PRO A 108 -16.01 -16.92 7.75
CA PRO A 108 -17.20 -16.16 8.11
C PRO A 108 -18.15 -16.99 8.97
N GLY A 109 -18.61 -16.42 10.10
CA GLY A 109 -19.55 -17.09 11.02
C GLY A 109 -18.91 -17.94 12.11
N GLY A 110 -17.59 -18.02 12.18
CA GLY A 110 -16.88 -18.67 13.29
C GLY A 110 -17.11 -17.91 14.61
N THR A 111 -17.74 -18.55 15.59
CA THR A 111 -17.86 -18.03 16.95
C THR A 111 -16.67 -18.48 17.78
N PHE A 112 -15.91 -17.53 18.31
CA PHE A 112 -14.80 -17.82 19.21
C PHE A 112 -15.23 -17.51 20.64
N THR A 113 -15.12 -18.51 21.53
CA THR A 113 -15.26 -18.31 22.97
C THR A 113 -13.90 -17.95 23.56
N TYR A 114 -13.84 -16.93 24.39
CA TYR A 114 -12.60 -16.43 24.99
C TYR A 114 -12.70 -16.53 26.51
N SER A 115 -11.69 -17.14 27.13
CA SER A 115 -11.61 -17.27 28.60
C SER A 115 -10.99 -16.04 29.27
N THR A 116 -10.08 -15.36 28.57
CA THR A 116 -9.34 -14.20 29.08
C THR A 116 -9.26 -13.05 28.07
N THR A 117 -9.00 -11.83 28.56
CA THR A 117 -8.76 -10.65 27.69
C THR A 117 -7.53 -10.85 26.82
N ILE A 118 -6.50 -11.52 27.34
CA ILE A 118 -5.26 -11.80 26.58
C ILE A 118 -5.55 -12.77 25.43
N GLU A 119 -6.28 -13.83 25.66
CA GLU A 119 -6.68 -14.79 24.64
C GLU A 119 -7.51 -14.11 23.55
N TRP A 120 -8.44 -13.22 23.95
CA TRP A 120 -9.22 -12.43 23.02
C TRP A 120 -8.35 -11.54 22.12
N ILE A 121 -7.36 -10.85 22.69
CA ILE A 121 -6.40 -10.03 21.91
C ILE A 121 -5.60 -10.89 20.95
N LEU A 122 -5.02 -12.01 21.43
CA LEU A 122 -4.17 -12.88 20.62
C LEU A 122 -4.91 -13.49 19.42
N LYS A 123 -6.19 -13.78 19.55
CA LYS A 123 -7.01 -14.31 18.46
C LYS A 123 -7.52 -13.23 17.50
N ASN A 124 -7.92 -12.06 18.01
CA ASN A 124 -8.52 -11.02 17.17
C ASN A 124 -7.49 -10.11 16.50
N PHE A 125 -6.31 -9.90 17.08
CA PHE A 125 -5.28 -9.06 16.51
C PHE A 125 -4.84 -9.55 15.09
N PRO A 126 -4.45 -10.84 14.87
CA PRO A 126 -4.09 -11.30 13.54
C PRO A 126 -5.27 -11.29 12.58
N ASN A 127 -6.49 -11.54 13.05
CA ASN A 127 -7.70 -11.43 12.26
C ASN A 127 -7.87 -10.01 11.68
N TYR A 128 -7.90 -8.99 12.54
CA TYR A 128 -8.00 -7.60 12.11
C TYR A 128 -6.79 -7.17 11.26
N LEU A 129 -5.58 -7.62 11.62
CA LEU A 129 -4.37 -7.29 10.87
C LEU A 129 -4.47 -7.74 9.41
N LEU A 130 -4.85 -8.99 9.17
CA LEU A 130 -4.99 -9.54 7.82
C LEU A 130 -6.10 -8.85 7.02
N GLN A 131 -7.25 -8.57 7.66
CA GLN A 131 -8.33 -7.82 7.03
C GLN A 131 -7.90 -6.42 6.60
N PHE A 132 -7.26 -5.68 7.51
CA PHE A 132 -6.80 -4.32 7.20
C PHE A 132 -5.67 -4.33 6.18
N MET A 133 -4.72 -5.29 6.25
CA MET A 133 -3.67 -5.41 5.23
C MET A 133 -4.26 -5.69 3.85
N ALA A 134 -5.24 -6.56 3.73
CA ALA A 134 -5.92 -6.82 2.46
C ALA A 134 -6.64 -5.55 1.96
N ALA A 135 -7.44 -4.89 2.81
CA ALA A 135 -8.17 -3.69 2.42
C ALA A 135 -7.25 -2.54 2.01
N ILE A 136 -6.19 -2.30 2.77
CA ILE A 136 -5.23 -1.22 2.48
C ILE A 136 -4.44 -1.52 1.21
N SER A 137 -4.01 -2.76 1.00
CA SER A 137 -3.22 -3.14 -0.18
C SER A 137 -3.99 -2.93 -1.47
N ILE A 138 -5.26 -3.34 -1.52
CA ILE A 138 -6.09 -3.15 -2.71
C ILE A 138 -6.43 -1.66 -2.94
N ASN A 139 -6.68 -0.89 -1.87
CA ASN A 139 -6.88 0.54 -1.95
C ASN A 139 -5.64 1.26 -2.46
N MET A 140 -4.45 0.93 -1.93
CA MET A 140 -3.18 1.48 -2.40
C MET A 140 -2.88 1.08 -3.85
N LEU A 141 -3.29 -0.12 -4.28
CA LEU A 141 -3.16 -0.53 -5.67
C LEU A 141 -3.94 0.44 -6.59
N PHE A 142 -5.20 0.72 -6.28
CA PHE A 142 -6.01 1.68 -7.06
C PHE A 142 -5.39 3.08 -7.06
N VAL A 143 -4.89 3.54 -5.92
CA VAL A 143 -4.17 4.83 -5.81
C VAL A 143 -2.94 4.83 -6.74
N ASN A 144 -2.14 3.77 -6.76
CA ASN A 144 -0.93 3.68 -7.57
C ASN A 144 -1.19 3.48 -9.08
N LEU A 145 -2.44 3.14 -9.48
CA LEU A 145 -2.87 3.14 -10.87
C LEU A 145 -3.23 4.54 -11.40
N ILE A 146 -3.36 5.54 -10.54
CA ILE A 146 -3.61 6.92 -10.96
C ILE A 146 -2.31 7.52 -11.53
N PRO A 147 -2.36 8.19 -12.69
CA PRO A 147 -1.16 8.69 -13.38
C PRO A 147 -0.58 9.94 -12.69
N ILE A 148 0.01 9.75 -11.53
CA ILE A 148 0.76 10.74 -10.76
C ILE A 148 2.25 10.46 -10.93
N SER A 149 3.05 11.49 -11.02
CA SER A 149 4.49 11.38 -11.33
C SER A 149 5.28 10.54 -10.33
N THR A 150 4.85 10.50 -9.08
CA THR A 150 5.52 9.80 -7.97
C THR A 150 4.99 8.38 -7.73
N PHE A 151 3.88 7.99 -8.37
CA PHE A 151 3.26 6.68 -8.21
C PHE A 151 3.80 5.65 -9.20
N ASP A 152 3.48 4.39 -8.98
CA ASP A 152 4.02 3.28 -9.77
C ASP A 152 3.67 3.38 -11.25
N ILE A 153 2.42 3.74 -11.59
CA ILE A 153 2.03 3.97 -12.99
C ILE A 153 2.78 5.14 -13.61
N GLY A 154 3.10 6.18 -12.84
CA GLY A 154 3.93 7.29 -13.28
C GLY A 154 5.34 6.83 -13.63
N LEU A 155 5.95 5.96 -12.82
CA LEU A 155 7.25 5.34 -13.11
C LEU A 155 7.20 4.46 -14.37
N ILE A 156 6.14 3.67 -14.54
CA ILE A 156 5.93 2.84 -15.74
C ILE A 156 5.85 3.73 -17.00
N ILE A 157 5.09 4.81 -16.94
CA ILE A 157 4.98 5.77 -18.06
C ILE A 157 6.30 6.48 -18.32
N ALA A 158 7.04 6.86 -17.28
CA ALA A 158 8.38 7.42 -17.41
C ALA A 158 9.36 6.47 -18.12
N GLY A 159 9.22 5.16 -17.87
CA GLY A 159 9.99 4.13 -18.53
C GLY A 159 9.59 3.89 -19.99
N LYS A 160 8.29 3.86 -20.28
CA LYS A 160 7.77 3.59 -21.64
C LYS A 160 7.81 4.82 -22.55
N SER A 161 7.35 5.96 -22.07
CA SER A 161 7.16 7.18 -22.89
C SER A 161 7.48 8.44 -22.08
N PRO A 162 8.74 8.88 -22.09
CA PRO A 162 9.17 10.09 -21.38
C PRO A 162 8.39 11.36 -21.78
N GLY A 163 7.99 11.48 -23.04
CA GLY A 163 7.16 12.62 -23.49
C GLY A 163 5.81 12.68 -22.78
N LYS A 164 5.10 11.55 -22.66
CA LYS A 164 3.84 11.47 -21.89
C LYS A 164 4.07 11.74 -20.40
N TYR A 165 5.20 11.33 -19.86
CA TYR A 165 5.55 11.60 -18.47
C TYR A 165 5.69 13.10 -18.17
N PHE A 166 6.23 13.90 -19.10
CA PHE A 166 6.27 15.36 -18.95
C PHE A 166 4.88 15.98 -18.90
N SER A 167 3.93 15.46 -19.67
CA SER A 167 2.53 15.88 -19.59
C SER A 167 1.91 15.58 -18.23
N ILE A 168 2.23 14.41 -17.64
CA ILE A 168 1.78 14.07 -16.28
C ILE A 168 2.36 15.06 -15.26
N ILE A 169 3.67 15.34 -15.31
CA ILE A 169 4.30 16.28 -14.38
C ILE A 169 3.63 17.65 -14.45
N ARG A 170 3.31 18.13 -15.65
CA ARG A 170 2.65 19.43 -15.82
C ARG A 170 1.29 19.50 -15.14
N ASN A 171 0.55 18.39 -15.11
CA ASN A 171 -0.80 18.31 -14.52
C ASN A 171 -0.81 17.64 -13.12
N ASP A 172 0.35 17.32 -12.56
CA ASP A 172 0.52 16.49 -11.35
C ASP A 172 -0.24 17.08 -10.14
N TYR A 173 -0.19 18.40 -9.99
CA TYR A 173 -0.89 19.08 -8.89
C TYR A 173 -2.41 18.91 -8.99
N PHE A 174 -2.97 19.09 -10.18
CA PHE A 174 -4.41 18.94 -10.43
C PHE A 174 -4.88 17.49 -10.20
N ILE A 175 -4.11 16.52 -10.69
CA ILE A 175 -4.43 15.09 -10.51
C ILE A 175 -4.34 14.72 -9.04
N LYS A 176 -3.35 15.21 -8.29
CA LYS A 176 -3.24 15.00 -6.83
C LYS A 176 -4.42 15.59 -6.06
N MET A 177 -4.90 16.76 -6.46
CA MET A 177 -6.07 17.36 -5.85
C MET A 177 -7.32 16.49 -6.07
N ILE A 178 -7.56 16.01 -7.29
CA ILE A 178 -8.66 15.08 -7.57
C ILE A 178 -8.50 13.78 -6.76
N LEU A 179 -7.29 13.23 -6.70
CA LEU A 179 -7.03 12.04 -5.88
C LEU A 179 -7.40 12.27 -4.42
N MET A 180 -6.99 13.39 -3.83
CA MET A 180 -7.33 13.71 -2.45
C MET A 180 -8.85 13.78 -2.23
N LEU A 181 -9.59 14.37 -3.15
CA LEU A 181 -11.06 14.38 -3.09
C LEU A 181 -11.64 12.97 -3.17
N THR A 182 -11.15 12.11 -4.09
CA THR A 182 -11.63 10.72 -4.21
C THR A 182 -11.35 9.88 -2.96
N ILE A 183 -10.23 10.13 -2.28
CA ILE A 183 -9.90 9.46 -1.01
C ILE A 183 -10.83 9.96 0.11
N VAL A 184 -10.99 11.27 0.27
CA VAL A 184 -11.83 11.87 1.32
C VAL A 184 -13.29 11.43 1.17
N PHE A 185 -13.82 11.38 -0.04
CA PHE A 185 -15.17 10.87 -0.33
C PHE A 185 -15.27 9.35 -0.30
N ARG A 186 -14.21 8.64 0.03
CA ARG A 186 -14.15 7.16 0.13
C ARG A 186 -14.53 6.42 -1.16
N ILE A 187 -14.40 7.05 -2.32
CA ILE A 187 -14.76 6.43 -3.60
C ILE A 187 -13.89 5.20 -3.85
N ILE A 188 -12.57 5.31 -3.62
CA ILE A 188 -11.62 4.20 -3.81
C ILE A 188 -11.95 3.05 -2.86
N SER A 189 -12.18 3.31 -1.58
CA SER A 189 -12.52 2.26 -0.62
C SER A 189 -13.89 1.62 -0.89
N GLY A 190 -14.81 2.35 -1.48
CA GLY A 190 -16.09 1.82 -1.96
C GLY A 190 -15.90 0.78 -3.06
N ILE A 191 -15.12 1.11 -4.09
CA ILE A 191 -14.81 0.21 -5.21
C ILE A 191 -14.07 -1.05 -4.72
N SER A 192 -13.04 -0.86 -3.88
CA SER A 192 -12.27 -2.00 -3.37
C SER A 192 -13.06 -2.92 -2.45
N SER A 193 -14.04 -2.40 -1.71
CA SER A 193 -14.91 -3.23 -0.88
C SER A 193 -15.74 -4.22 -1.71
N LEU A 194 -16.14 -3.83 -2.92
CA LEU A 194 -16.81 -4.74 -3.85
C LEU A 194 -15.88 -5.86 -4.31
N MET A 195 -14.63 -5.56 -4.61
CA MET A 195 -13.64 -6.57 -4.97
C MET A 195 -13.36 -7.54 -3.81
N ILE A 196 -13.17 -7.02 -2.60
CA ILE A 196 -12.94 -7.87 -1.42
C ILE A 196 -14.12 -8.81 -1.20
N ARG A 197 -15.36 -8.32 -1.28
CA ARG A 197 -16.56 -9.16 -1.18
C ARG A 197 -16.56 -10.27 -2.22
N PHE A 198 -16.22 -9.97 -3.46
CA PHE A 198 -16.10 -10.98 -4.51
C PHE A 198 -15.12 -12.09 -4.11
N PHE A 199 -13.92 -11.75 -3.64
CA PHE A 199 -12.93 -12.76 -3.20
C PHE A 199 -13.33 -13.55 -1.95
N ILE A 200 -14.18 -13.00 -1.08
CA ILE A 200 -14.69 -13.71 0.09
C ILE A 200 -15.79 -14.70 -0.29
N THR A 201 -16.62 -14.35 -1.27
CA THR A 201 -17.81 -15.15 -1.65
C THR A 201 -17.41 -16.36 -2.51
N PHE A 202 -16.36 -16.25 -3.30
CA PHE A 202 -15.80 -17.34 -4.11
C PHE A 202 -14.53 -17.92 -3.49
#